data_a6b8a0d2e44d6190b3b26789dde517f9
#
_entry.id   a6b8a0d2e44d6190b3b26789dde517f9
#
_cell.length_a   1.000
_cell.length_b   1.000
_cell.length_c   1.000
_cell.angle_alpha   90.00
_cell.angle_beta   90.00
_cell.angle_gamma   90.00
#
_symmetry.space_group_name_H-M   'P 1'
#
loop_
_entity.id
_entity.type
_entity.pdbx_description
1 polymer ?
#
loop_
_entity_poly.entity_id
_entity_poly.type
_entity_poly.pdbx_seq_one_letter_code
_entity_poly.pdbx_strand_id
1 'polypeptide(L)'
;MECLLQAVATLEEKGGTGLIHHSDRGVQYISAAYTSVLYEAGIRISMTESGDPKDNAVAERLNNTIKNELFKDIKFHSIEEVRRSMDRAVEFFNNERPHMSLDNMTPRQAASHMGKINKKWTSYREKYLNNLG
;
A
#
# COMPACT_ATOMS: atom_id res chain seq x y z
N MET A 1 3.24 12.37 9.45
CA MET A 1 3.70 11.90 10.77
C MET A 1 2.64 11.04 11.45
N GLU A 2 1.42 11.50 11.67
CA GLU A 2 0.36 10.76 12.36
C GLU A 2 0.14 9.33 11.81
N CYS A 3 0.00 9.18 10.48
CA CYS A 3 -0.15 7.86 9.85
C CYS A 3 1.04 6.92 10.11
N LEU A 4 2.27 7.46 10.17
CA LEU A 4 3.46 6.66 10.48
C LEU A 4 3.40 6.14 11.91
N LEU A 5 3.06 7.00 12.87
CA LEU A 5 2.95 6.60 14.28
C LEU A 5 1.87 5.54 14.49
N GLN A 6 0.72 5.65 13.82
CA GLN A 6 -0.33 4.61 13.84
C GLN A 6 0.17 3.28 13.27
N ALA A 7 0.92 3.32 12.15
CA ALA A 7 1.48 2.12 11.55
C ALA A 7 2.53 1.45 12.48
N VAL A 8 3.39 2.23 13.12
CA VAL A 8 4.38 1.74 14.08
C VAL A 8 3.71 1.10 15.27
N ALA A 9 2.69 1.75 15.89
CA ALA A 9 1.94 1.18 16.99
C ALA A 9 1.30 -0.19 16.63
N THR A 10 0.72 -0.29 15.43
CA THR A 10 0.14 -1.56 14.94
C THR A 10 1.21 -2.66 14.76
N LEU A 11 2.44 -2.28 14.40
CA LEU A 11 3.54 -3.23 14.26
C LEU A 11 4.03 -3.78 15.60
N GLU A 12 4.14 -2.91 16.59
CA GLU A 12 4.52 -3.29 17.96
C GLU A 12 3.53 -4.30 18.54
N GLU A 13 2.23 -4.07 18.37
CA GLU A 13 1.18 -5.00 18.79
C GLU A 13 1.28 -6.39 18.12
N LYS A 14 1.74 -6.42 16.88
CA LYS A 14 1.85 -7.66 16.07
C LYS A 14 3.22 -8.34 16.15
N GLY A 15 4.16 -7.78 16.91
CA GLY A 15 5.53 -8.30 17.00
C GLY A 15 6.28 -8.28 15.67
N GLY A 16 5.94 -7.35 14.79
CA GLY A 16 6.50 -7.26 13.44
C GLY A 16 7.94 -6.81 13.43
N THR A 17 8.84 -7.62 12.86
CA THR A 17 10.25 -7.29 12.67
C THR A 17 10.65 -7.39 11.20
N GLY A 18 11.69 -6.66 10.81
CA GLY A 18 12.26 -6.75 9.45
C GLY A 18 11.46 -6.01 8.36
N LEU A 19 10.56 -5.12 8.74
CA LEU A 19 9.80 -4.31 7.79
C LEU A 19 10.74 -3.37 7.00
N ILE A 20 10.38 -3.12 5.75
CA ILE A 20 11.00 -2.10 4.90
C ILE A 20 9.94 -1.05 4.59
N HIS A 21 10.21 0.20 4.99
CA HIS A 21 9.42 1.35 4.53
C HIS A 21 10.00 1.83 3.20
N HIS A 22 9.23 1.70 2.13
CA HIS A 22 9.60 2.20 0.81
C HIS A 22 8.79 3.45 0.47
N SER A 23 9.45 4.51 0.00
CA SER A 23 8.82 5.77 -0.39
C SER A 23 9.52 6.41 -1.59
N ASP A 24 8.87 7.39 -2.19
CA ASP A 24 9.56 8.35 -3.04
C ASP A 24 10.47 9.28 -2.20
N ARG A 25 11.18 10.19 -2.89
CA ARG A 25 12.07 11.17 -2.24
C ARG A 25 11.33 12.44 -1.79
N GLY A 26 10.05 12.34 -1.48
CA GLY A 26 9.30 13.46 -0.93
C GLY A 26 9.96 14.00 0.34
N VAL A 27 10.05 15.34 0.47
CA VAL A 27 10.73 16.01 1.60
C VAL A 27 10.23 15.56 2.97
N GLN A 28 8.96 15.17 3.06
CA GLN A 28 8.36 14.64 4.27
C GLN A 28 8.99 13.32 4.71
N TYR A 29 9.38 12.45 3.78
CA TYR A 29 9.93 11.10 4.06
C TYR A 29 11.42 11.12 4.37
N ILE A 30 12.15 12.16 3.93
CA ILE A 30 13.59 12.33 4.20
C ILE A 30 13.86 13.22 5.43
N SER A 31 12.82 13.80 6.04
CA SER A 31 12.98 14.64 7.22
C SER A 31 13.54 13.84 8.39
N ALA A 32 14.41 14.46 9.19
CA ALA A 32 15.01 13.83 10.37
C ALA A 32 13.94 13.30 11.33
N ALA A 33 12.85 14.06 11.54
CA ALA A 33 11.76 13.64 12.42
C ALA A 33 11.03 12.39 11.91
N TYR A 34 10.90 12.20 10.59
CA TYR A 34 10.27 11.01 10.01
C TYR A 34 11.19 9.80 10.08
N THR A 35 12.44 9.98 9.69
CA THR A 35 13.43 8.89 9.67
C THR A 35 13.80 8.40 11.06
N SER A 36 13.86 9.28 12.10
CA SER A 36 14.07 8.88 13.48
C SER A 36 13.03 7.87 13.96
N VAL A 37 11.73 8.12 13.69
CA VAL A 37 10.66 7.20 14.06
C VAL A 37 10.84 5.82 13.42
N LEU A 38 11.25 5.77 12.14
CA LEU A 38 11.52 4.51 11.45
C LEU A 38 12.71 3.75 12.07
N TYR A 39 13.80 4.46 12.38
CA TYR A 39 14.99 3.87 13.02
C TYR A 39 14.69 3.34 14.41
N GLU A 40 13.98 4.10 15.23
CA GLU A 40 13.59 3.69 16.59
C GLU A 40 12.70 2.44 16.57
N ALA A 41 11.81 2.33 15.56
CA ALA A 41 10.97 1.16 15.34
C ALA A 41 11.70 -0.02 14.66
N GLY A 42 13.00 0.08 14.37
CA GLY A 42 13.77 -0.96 13.67
C GLY A 42 13.34 -1.20 12.22
N ILE A 43 12.71 -0.22 11.59
CA ILE A 43 12.22 -0.29 10.23
C ILE A 43 13.32 0.15 9.27
N ARG A 44 13.63 -0.69 8.28
CA ARG A 44 14.59 -0.33 7.23
C ARG A 44 13.98 0.68 6.27
N ILE A 45 14.77 1.64 5.81
CA ILE A 45 14.35 2.65 4.86
C ILE A 45 14.83 2.27 3.46
N SER A 46 13.93 2.36 2.50
CA SER A 46 14.19 2.24 1.06
C SER A 46 13.53 3.42 0.35
N MET A 47 14.20 3.98 -0.63
CA MET A 47 13.68 5.10 -1.41
C MET A 47 13.88 4.82 -2.90
N THR A 48 13.03 5.43 -3.72
CA THR A 48 13.19 5.37 -5.19
C THR A 48 14.55 5.95 -5.60
N GLU A 49 15.23 5.31 -6.52
CA GLU A 49 16.53 5.82 -7.05
C GLU A 49 16.31 6.98 -8.02
N SER A 50 15.24 6.90 -8.78
CA SER A 50 14.85 7.89 -9.78
C SER A 50 13.47 8.49 -9.48
N GLY A 51 13.09 9.51 -10.21
CA GLY A 51 11.72 10.02 -10.24
C GLY A 51 10.76 9.19 -11.11
N ASP A 52 11.16 7.97 -11.52
CA ASP A 52 10.29 7.11 -12.34
C ASP A 52 9.10 6.61 -11.49
N PRO A 53 7.86 6.88 -11.91
CA PRO A 53 6.66 6.37 -11.23
C PRO A 53 6.65 4.86 -11.01
N LYS A 54 7.37 4.10 -11.83
CA LYS A 54 7.47 2.63 -11.69
C LYS A 54 8.12 2.19 -10.37
N ASP A 55 8.98 3.03 -9.82
CA ASP A 55 9.69 2.72 -8.57
C ASP A 55 8.75 2.71 -7.36
N ASN A 56 7.60 3.41 -7.44
CA ASN A 56 6.57 3.46 -6.39
C ASN A 56 5.17 3.03 -6.88
N ALA A 57 5.12 2.23 -7.92
CA ALA A 57 3.90 1.86 -8.64
C ALA A 57 2.80 1.23 -7.76
N VAL A 58 3.16 0.54 -6.67
CA VAL A 58 2.19 -0.09 -5.75
C VAL A 58 1.40 0.98 -4.98
N ALA A 59 2.10 1.95 -4.39
CA ALA A 59 1.46 3.04 -3.65
C ALA A 59 0.64 3.94 -4.57
N GLU A 60 1.16 4.25 -5.77
CA GLU A 60 0.44 5.02 -6.78
C GLU A 60 -0.83 4.31 -7.23
N ARG A 61 -0.78 3.01 -7.46
CA ARG A 61 -1.96 2.23 -7.83
C ARG A 61 -3.02 2.23 -6.74
N LEU A 62 -2.63 2.09 -5.48
CA LEU A 62 -3.55 2.18 -4.34
C LEU A 62 -4.20 3.56 -4.27
N ASN A 63 -3.40 4.62 -4.39
CA ASN A 63 -3.89 5.99 -4.42
C ASN A 63 -4.89 6.23 -5.57
N ASN A 64 -4.59 5.70 -6.77
CA ASN A 64 -5.46 5.79 -7.93
C ASN A 64 -6.78 5.04 -7.69
N THR A 65 -6.75 3.85 -7.10
CA THR A 65 -7.97 3.11 -6.74
C THR A 65 -8.83 3.92 -5.79
N ILE A 66 -8.25 4.47 -4.72
CA ILE A 66 -9.01 5.28 -3.76
C ILE A 66 -9.58 6.54 -4.42
N LYS A 67 -8.76 7.32 -5.12
CA LYS A 67 -9.18 8.60 -5.69
C LYS A 67 -10.12 8.45 -6.88
N ASN A 68 -9.82 7.55 -7.80
CA ASN A 68 -10.46 7.50 -9.11
C ASN A 68 -11.52 6.39 -9.24
N GLU A 69 -11.54 5.41 -8.33
CA GLU A 69 -12.57 4.39 -8.29
C GLU A 69 -13.54 4.63 -7.12
N LEU A 70 -13.03 4.71 -5.88
CA LEU A 70 -13.87 4.77 -4.68
C LEU A 70 -14.40 6.16 -4.38
N PHE A 71 -13.62 7.22 -4.68
CA PHE A 71 -14.01 8.62 -4.44
C PHE A 71 -14.35 9.38 -5.71
N LYS A 72 -14.50 8.67 -6.83
CA LYS A 72 -14.88 9.28 -8.09
C LYS A 72 -16.19 10.06 -7.92
N ASP A 73 -16.17 11.32 -8.39
CA ASP A 73 -17.32 12.23 -8.36
C ASP A 73 -17.84 12.62 -6.97
N ILE A 74 -17.17 12.21 -5.89
CA ILE A 74 -17.52 12.61 -4.52
C ILE A 74 -16.91 13.97 -4.21
N LYS A 75 -17.74 14.92 -3.76
CA LYS A 75 -17.30 16.20 -3.24
C LYS A 75 -17.38 16.16 -1.71
N PHE A 76 -16.26 16.41 -1.06
CA PHE A 76 -16.17 16.47 0.39
C PHE A 76 -16.31 17.92 0.87
N HIS A 77 -17.07 18.13 1.92
CA HIS A 77 -17.33 19.46 2.50
C HIS A 77 -16.58 19.69 3.82
N SER A 78 -16.04 18.63 4.41
CA SER A 78 -15.24 18.72 5.64
C SER A 78 -14.16 17.63 5.70
N ILE A 79 -13.16 17.83 6.54
CA ILE A 79 -12.11 16.83 6.79
C ILE A 79 -12.67 15.58 7.52
N GLU A 80 -13.68 15.77 8.36
CA GLU A 80 -14.37 14.70 9.06
C GLU A 80 -15.11 13.79 8.08
N GLU A 81 -15.70 14.37 7.03
CA GLU A 81 -16.33 13.60 5.96
C GLU A 81 -15.30 12.79 5.17
N VAL A 82 -14.15 13.39 4.85
CA VAL A 82 -13.03 12.68 4.22
C VAL A 82 -12.58 11.51 5.08
N ARG A 83 -12.36 11.71 6.37
CA ARG A 83 -11.91 10.65 7.30
C ARG A 83 -12.90 9.49 7.33
N ARG A 84 -14.18 9.75 7.56
CA ARG A 84 -15.21 8.69 7.57
C ARG A 84 -15.32 7.95 6.24
N SER A 85 -15.18 8.67 5.14
CA SER A 85 -15.21 8.05 3.80
C SER A 85 -13.97 7.21 3.53
N MET A 86 -12.81 7.65 4.03
CA MET A 86 -11.57 6.88 3.94
C MET A 86 -11.67 5.57 4.75
N ASP A 87 -12.18 5.62 5.98
CA ASP A 87 -12.37 4.43 6.80
C ASP A 87 -13.25 3.39 6.09
N ARG A 88 -14.36 3.83 5.51
CA ARG A 88 -15.24 2.96 4.70
C ARG A 88 -14.56 2.42 3.45
N ALA A 89 -13.79 3.25 2.76
CA ALA A 89 -13.06 2.84 1.56
C ALA A 89 -12.00 1.79 1.88
N VAL A 90 -11.26 1.94 2.97
CA VAL A 90 -10.28 0.97 3.46
C VAL A 90 -10.95 -0.34 3.88
N GLU A 91 -12.07 -0.26 4.59
CA GLU A 91 -12.85 -1.44 4.99
C GLU A 91 -13.37 -2.20 3.76
N PHE A 92 -13.99 -1.52 2.81
CA PHE A 92 -14.43 -2.10 1.54
C PHE A 92 -13.28 -2.73 0.75
N PHE A 93 -12.17 -2.00 0.59
CA PHE A 93 -10.99 -2.48 -0.13
C PHE A 93 -10.43 -3.77 0.46
N ASN A 94 -10.33 -3.82 1.79
CA ASN A 94 -9.71 -4.95 2.48
C ASN A 94 -10.63 -6.17 2.64
N ASN A 95 -11.94 -5.97 2.75
CA ASN A 95 -12.86 -7.04 3.14
C ASN A 95 -13.85 -7.44 2.05
N GLU A 96 -14.15 -6.57 1.10
CA GLU A 96 -15.20 -6.81 0.12
C GLU A 96 -14.69 -6.82 -1.32
N ARG A 97 -13.69 -5.99 -1.66
CA ARG A 97 -13.18 -5.85 -3.03
C ARG A 97 -12.29 -7.04 -3.42
N PRO A 98 -12.70 -7.86 -4.42
CA PRO A 98 -11.88 -8.95 -4.90
C PRO A 98 -10.72 -8.44 -5.77
N HIS A 99 -9.59 -9.13 -5.74
CA HIS A 99 -8.41 -8.80 -6.53
C HIS A 99 -7.97 -9.99 -7.40
N MET A 100 -7.87 -9.79 -8.70
CA MET A 100 -7.42 -10.82 -9.64
C MET A 100 -5.99 -11.32 -9.35
N SER A 101 -5.13 -10.46 -8.80
CA SER A 101 -3.78 -10.84 -8.37
C SER A 101 -3.75 -11.73 -7.13
N LEU A 102 -4.86 -11.81 -6.41
CA LEU A 102 -5.06 -12.61 -5.22
C LEU A 102 -6.06 -13.76 -5.44
N ASP A 103 -6.17 -14.26 -6.65
CA ASP A 103 -7.13 -15.30 -7.03
C ASP A 103 -8.60 -14.92 -6.73
N ASN A 104 -8.94 -13.66 -6.92
CA ASN A 104 -10.21 -13.02 -6.56
C ASN A 104 -10.52 -13.01 -5.05
N MET A 105 -9.56 -13.30 -4.21
CA MET A 105 -9.70 -13.06 -2.77
C MET A 105 -9.61 -11.58 -2.46
N THR A 106 -10.18 -11.18 -1.33
CA THR A 106 -9.92 -9.88 -0.73
C THR A 106 -8.53 -9.85 -0.07
N PRO A 107 -7.92 -8.68 0.17
CA PRO A 107 -6.67 -8.58 0.90
C PRO A 107 -6.70 -9.29 2.26
N ARG A 108 -7.81 -9.19 3.01
CA ARG A 108 -7.96 -9.86 4.31
C ARG A 108 -7.98 -11.38 4.17
N GLN A 109 -8.68 -11.92 3.18
CA GLN A 109 -8.69 -13.36 2.90
C GLN A 109 -7.31 -13.85 2.49
N ALA A 110 -6.62 -13.09 1.61
CA ALA A 110 -5.26 -13.43 1.17
C ALA A 110 -4.24 -13.39 2.32
N ALA A 111 -4.38 -12.48 3.27
CA ALA A 111 -3.50 -12.37 4.44
C ALA A 111 -3.59 -13.58 5.38
N SER A 112 -4.72 -14.27 5.41
CA SER A 112 -4.93 -15.51 6.17
C SER A 112 -4.77 -16.78 5.33
N HIS A 113 -4.54 -16.64 4.02
CA HIS A 113 -4.39 -17.79 3.12
C HIS A 113 -3.05 -18.50 3.33
N MET A 114 -3.09 -19.83 3.45
CA MET A 114 -1.91 -20.67 3.54
C MET A 114 -1.56 -21.23 2.14
N GLY A 115 -0.33 -21.03 1.71
CA GLY A 115 0.19 -21.55 0.45
C GLY A 115 0.24 -20.53 -0.70
N LYS A 116 0.45 -21.02 -1.93
CA LYS A 116 0.61 -20.18 -3.11
C LYS A 116 -0.73 -19.62 -3.58
N ILE A 117 -0.80 -18.31 -3.79
CA ILE A 117 -1.94 -17.64 -4.39
C ILE A 117 -1.76 -17.60 -5.91
N ASN A 118 -2.75 -18.08 -6.66
CA ASN A 118 -2.73 -18.06 -8.11
C ASN A 118 -3.29 -16.75 -8.66
N LYS A 119 -2.46 -16.01 -9.41
CA LYS A 119 -2.92 -14.78 -10.09
C LYS A 119 -3.86 -15.14 -11.24
N LYS A 120 -4.98 -14.42 -11.36
CA LYS A 120 -5.92 -14.56 -12.49
C LYS A 120 -5.47 -13.83 -13.76
N TRP A 121 -4.32 -13.19 -13.74
CA TRP A 121 -3.75 -12.48 -14.90
C TRP A 121 -2.24 -12.68 -14.99
N THR A 122 -1.72 -12.60 -16.21
CA THR A 122 -0.28 -12.67 -16.49
C THR A 122 0.23 -11.26 -16.75
N SER A 123 1.28 -10.84 -16.07
CA SER A 123 1.88 -9.52 -16.30
C SER A 123 2.50 -9.43 -17.70
N TYR A 124 2.63 -8.21 -18.24
CA TYR A 124 3.32 -8.00 -19.52
C TYR A 124 4.75 -8.51 -19.48
N ARG A 125 5.45 -8.37 -18.35
CA ARG A 125 6.80 -8.90 -18.16
C ARG A 125 6.82 -10.42 -18.22
N GLU A 126 5.89 -11.10 -17.55
CA GLU A 126 5.78 -12.56 -17.59
C GLU A 126 5.45 -13.05 -19.02
N LYS A 127 4.55 -12.36 -19.72
CA LYS A 127 4.23 -12.64 -21.13
C LYS A 127 5.46 -12.48 -22.02
N TYR A 128 6.23 -11.39 -21.83
CA TYR A 128 7.45 -11.14 -22.59
C TYR A 128 8.50 -12.22 -22.35
N LEU A 129 8.76 -12.57 -21.09
CA LEU A 129 9.75 -13.61 -20.74
C LEU A 129 9.35 -14.99 -21.27
N ASN A 130 8.08 -15.34 -21.24
CA ASN A 130 7.57 -16.61 -21.76
C ASN A 130 7.64 -16.71 -23.30
N ASN A 131 7.73 -15.56 -23.99
CA ASN A 131 7.87 -15.52 -25.46
C ASN A 131 9.35 -15.50 -25.93
N LEU A 132 10.31 -15.43 -25.01
CA LEU A 132 11.76 -15.46 -25.33
C LEU A 132 12.37 -16.87 -25.24
N GLY A 133 11.62 -17.86 -24.80
CA GLY A 133 12.01 -19.28 -24.72
C GLY A 133 11.29 -20.12 -25.75
#